data_f8a13f0beb3ff8b600ccbf1e2e96650d
#
_entry.id   f8a13f0beb3ff8b600ccbf1e2e96650d
#
_cell.length_a   1.000
_cell.length_b   1.000
_cell.length_c   1.000
_cell.angle_alpha   90.00
_cell.angle_beta   90.00
_cell.angle_gamma   90.00
#
_symmetry.space_group_name_H-M   'P 1'
#
loop_
_entity.id
_entity.type
_entity.pdbx_description
1 polymer ?
#
loop_
_entity_poly.entity_id
_entity_poly.type
_entity_poly.pdbx_seq_one_letter_code
_entity_poly.pdbx_strand_id
1 'polypeptide(L)'
;DQYFKGADYVFHLAGLAEIIPSIKNPRKYFINNAIGTLKVVQAAKKAKIKKLIYAASSSCYGNTKSFPTSEKEKIDLKHPYAATKFIGEEIVMSYALSFGMPNISLRFFNVYGPRLNTSGQYSAVIGNFLKQTKNKKPLTVVGDGKQTRDFIHVDDLSEAFIKIIKSKLVNKIYNLGSGKKTSINSIAKLFGGKKKYVPLRPGEPKHSLANISKIKKDINLSLI
;
A
#
# COMPACT_ATOMS: atom_id res chain seq x y z
N ASP A 1 -19.45 8.49 -13.98
CA ASP A 1 -20.22 9.35 -13.05
C ASP A 1 -21.43 8.62 -12.44
N GLN A 2 -22.17 7.83 -13.23
CA GLN A 2 -23.40 7.14 -12.77
C GLN A 2 -23.17 6.22 -11.55
N TYR A 3 -22.01 5.55 -11.45
CA TYR A 3 -21.67 4.66 -10.33
C TYR A 3 -21.41 5.38 -9.00
N PHE A 4 -21.24 6.70 -9.01
CA PHE A 4 -21.02 7.51 -7.80
C PHE A 4 -22.31 8.16 -7.29
N LYS A 5 -23.42 8.08 -8.04
CA LYS A 5 -24.70 8.67 -7.66
C LYS A 5 -25.21 8.03 -6.36
N GLY A 6 -25.44 8.84 -5.33
CA GLY A 6 -25.90 8.38 -4.02
C GLY A 6 -24.82 7.76 -3.11
N ALA A 7 -23.54 7.73 -3.54
CA ALA A 7 -22.47 7.27 -2.69
C ALA A 7 -22.10 8.34 -1.64
N ASP A 8 -22.01 7.93 -0.38
CA ASP A 8 -21.51 8.77 0.72
C ASP A 8 -20.00 8.74 0.83
N TYR A 9 -19.40 7.57 0.61
CA TYR A 9 -17.95 7.32 0.78
C TYR A 9 -17.37 6.62 -0.44
N VAL A 10 -16.12 6.95 -0.75
CA VAL A 10 -15.36 6.27 -1.80
C VAL A 10 -14.07 5.72 -1.22
N PHE A 11 -13.88 4.41 -1.32
CA PHE A 11 -12.61 3.73 -1.05
C PHE A 11 -11.92 3.46 -2.37
N HIS A 12 -10.97 4.31 -2.73
CA HIS A 12 -10.22 4.17 -3.98
C HIS A 12 -9.03 3.24 -3.80
N LEU A 13 -9.28 1.93 -3.92
CA LEU A 13 -8.29 0.86 -3.80
C LEU A 13 -7.79 0.37 -5.17
N ALA A 14 -8.52 0.71 -6.24
CA ALA A 14 -8.20 0.28 -7.59
C ALA A 14 -6.82 0.81 -8.02
N GLY A 15 -5.99 -0.07 -8.55
CA GLY A 15 -4.66 0.27 -9.03
C GLY A 15 -3.80 -0.95 -9.30
N LEU A 16 -2.72 -0.76 -10.04
CA LEU A 16 -1.70 -1.76 -10.29
C LEU A 16 -0.61 -1.62 -9.22
N ALA A 17 -0.18 -2.73 -8.60
CA ALA A 17 0.60 -2.71 -7.35
C ALA A 17 1.95 -3.45 -7.42
N GLU A 18 2.48 -3.77 -8.60
CA GLU A 18 3.70 -4.57 -8.75
C GLU A 18 4.87 -3.72 -9.29
N ILE A 19 6.04 -3.83 -8.68
CA ILE A 19 7.24 -3.04 -9.03
C ILE A 19 7.75 -3.44 -10.43
N ILE A 20 8.09 -4.72 -10.64
CA ILE A 20 8.72 -5.19 -11.88
C ILE A 20 7.82 -4.98 -13.11
N PRO A 21 6.53 -5.32 -13.09
CA PRO A 21 5.63 -4.98 -14.20
C PRO A 21 5.56 -3.48 -14.48
N SER A 22 5.68 -2.61 -13.45
CA SER A 22 5.70 -1.16 -13.67
C SER A 22 6.92 -0.68 -14.46
N ILE A 23 8.07 -1.32 -14.25
CA ILE A 23 9.30 -1.01 -14.99
C ILE A 23 9.17 -1.48 -16.45
N LYS A 24 8.56 -2.66 -16.67
CA LYS A 24 8.36 -3.23 -18.02
C LYS A 24 7.32 -2.48 -18.83
N ASN A 25 6.28 -1.96 -18.20
CA ASN A 25 5.20 -1.23 -18.88
C ASN A 25 4.76 0.00 -18.07
N PRO A 26 5.58 1.05 -17.99
CA PRO A 26 5.29 2.24 -17.19
C PRO A 26 4.02 2.95 -17.66
N ARG A 27 3.77 3.05 -18.98
CA ARG A 27 2.58 3.70 -19.53
C ARG A 27 1.29 3.13 -18.96
N LYS A 28 1.18 1.78 -18.86
CA LYS A 28 0.02 1.11 -18.26
C LYS A 28 -0.21 1.56 -16.82
N TYR A 29 0.87 1.70 -16.03
CA TYR A 29 0.79 2.13 -14.65
C TYR A 29 0.36 3.60 -14.51
N PHE A 30 0.89 4.50 -15.35
CA PHE A 30 0.47 5.91 -15.35
C PHE A 30 -1.00 6.06 -15.72
N ILE A 31 -1.47 5.36 -16.76
CA ILE A 31 -2.88 5.40 -17.16
C ILE A 31 -3.79 4.89 -16.04
N ASN A 32 -3.47 3.75 -15.43
CA ASN A 32 -4.34 3.15 -14.41
C ASN A 32 -4.26 3.89 -13.07
N ASN A 33 -3.05 4.16 -12.56
CA ASN A 33 -2.90 4.68 -11.20
C ASN A 33 -3.02 6.20 -11.12
N ALA A 34 -2.46 6.96 -12.07
CA ALA A 34 -2.51 8.42 -12.04
C ALA A 34 -3.77 8.96 -12.73
N ILE A 35 -3.95 8.66 -14.03
CA ILE A 35 -5.12 9.14 -14.77
C ILE A 35 -6.41 8.51 -14.24
N GLY A 36 -6.38 7.22 -13.88
CA GLY A 36 -7.51 6.54 -13.22
C GLY A 36 -7.91 7.22 -11.92
N THR A 37 -6.93 7.58 -11.07
CA THR A 37 -7.20 8.32 -9.83
C THR A 37 -7.81 9.69 -10.10
N LEU A 38 -7.30 10.43 -11.10
CA LEU A 38 -7.90 11.72 -11.48
C LEU A 38 -9.38 11.58 -11.85
N LYS A 39 -9.72 10.56 -12.66
CA LYS A 39 -11.13 10.29 -13.04
C LYS A 39 -12.00 9.96 -11.84
N VAL A 40 -11.50 9.14 -10.90
CA VAL A 40 -12.22 8.81 -9.67
C VAL A 40 -12.47 10.04 -8.82
N VAL A 41 -11.46 10.89 -8.63
CA VAL A 41 -11.55 12.12 -7.83
C VAL A 41 -12.52 13.12 -8.46
N GLN A 42 -12.51 13.27 -9.80
CA GLN A 42 -13.47 14.11 -10.53
C GLN A 42 -14.90 13.62 -10.34
N ALA A 43 -15.15 12.31 -10.47
CA ALA A 43 -16.46 11.72 -10.26
C ALA A 43 -16.94 11.86 -8.80
N ALA A 44 -16.04 11.63 -7.84
CA ALA A 44 -16.30 11.79 -6.42
C ALA A 44 -16.69 13.23 -6.06
N LYS A 45 -15.94 14.22 -6.58
CA LYS A 45 -16.27 15.65 -6.42
C LYS A 45 -17.65 15.97 -6.98
N LYS A 46 -17.95 15.54 -8.21
CA LYS A 46 -19.26 15.78 -8.85
C LYS A 46 -20.41 15.15 -8.06
N ALA A 47 -20.20 13.98 -7.48
CA ALA A 47 -21.18 13.30 -6.63
C ALA A 47 -21.31 13.90 -5.22
N LYS A 48 -20.48 14.88 -4.85
CA LYS A 48 -20.48 15.52 -3.53
C LYS A 48 -20.37 14.54 -2.37
N ILE A 49 -19.49 13.53 -2.52
CA ILE A 49 -19.29 12.49 -1.48
C ILE A 49 -18.84 13.10 -0.14
N LYS A 50 -19.16 12.44 0.95
CA LYS A 50 -18.80 12.87 2.32
C LYS A 50 -17.30 12.70 2.61
N LYS A 51 -16.67 11.66 2.06
CA LYS A 51 -15.22 11.42 2.21
C LYS A 51 -14.69 10.42 1.18
N LEU A 52 -13.49 10.70 0.65
CA LEU A 52 -12.71 9.76 -0.15
C LEU A 52 -11.50 9.24 0.65
N ILE A 53 -11.28 7.94 0.65
CA ILE A 53 -10.08 7.30 1.19
C ILE A 53 -9.28 6.71 0.05
N TYR A 54 -8.04 7.19 -0.10
CA TYR A 54 -7.13 6.76 -1.16
C TYR A 54 -6.08 5.77 -0.63
N ALA A 55 -5.94 4.63 -1.30
CA ALA A 55 -4.86 3.70 -1.07
C ALA A 55 -3.58 4.20 -1.75
N ALA A 56 -2.78 4.97 -1.04
CA ALA A 56 -1.42 5.32 -1.40
C ALA A 56 -0.44 4.17 -1.07
N SER A 57 0.85 4.41 -1.09
CA SER A 57 1.85 3.35 -0.88
C SER A 57 3.09 3.87 -0.17
N SER A 58 3.62 3.10 0.76
CA SER A 58 4.92 3.32 1.40
C SER A 58 6.10 3.24 0.42
N SER A 59 5.89 2.74 -0.80
CA SER A 59 6.91 2.71 -1.85
C SER A 59 7.41 4.11 -2.26
N CYS A 60 6.65 5.18 -1.94
CA CYS A 60 7.08 6.56 -2.15
C CYS A 60 8.32 6.95 -1.35
N TYR A 61 8.62 6.26 -0.25
CA TYR A 61 9.82 6.53 0.57
C TYR A 61 11.11 5.94 0.01
N GLY A 62 11.04 5.05 -0.98
CA GLY A 62 12.21 4.45 -1.62
C GLY A 62 13.14 3.76 -0.63
N ASN A 63 14.42 4.16 -0.65
CA ASN A 63 15.47 3.60 0.20
C ASN A 63 15.77 4.48 1.42
N THR A 64 14.76 4.86 2.19
CA THR A 64 14.97 5.63 3.43
C THR A 64 15.89 4.90 4.40
N LYS A 65 16.65 5.68 5.18
CA LYS A 65 17.47 5.20 6.30
C LYS A 65 16.82 5.48 7.65
N SER A 66 15.69 6.19 7.68
CA SER A 66 14.97 6.57 8.89
C SER A 66 13.91 5.52 9.25
N PHE A 67 14.10 4.83 10.37
CA PHE A 67 13.16 3.80 10.85
C PHE A 67 12.83 4.02 12.33
N PRO A 68 11.54 3.92 12.73
CA PRO A 68 10.38 3.75 11.86
C PRO A 68 10.11 4.99 10.99
N THR A 69 9.73 4.77 9.72
CA THR A 69 9.54 5.82 8.71
C THR A 69 8.27 6.61 8.99
N SER A 70 8.39 7.93 9.18
CA SER A 70 7.25 8.83 9.41
C SER A 70 6.69 9.39 8.09
N GLU A 71 5.48 9.99 8.14
CA GLU A 71 4.87 10.66 6.98
C GLU A 71 5.64 11.90 6.51
N LYS A 72 6.55 12.42 7.34
CA LYS A 72 7.43 13.55 7.03
C LYS A 72 8.72 13.15 6.30
N GLU A 73 8.96 11.85 6.15
CA GLU A 73 10.14 11.35 5.45
C GLU A 73 10.18 11.83 4.01
N LYS A 74 11.39 12.08 3.50
CA LYS A 74 11.63 12.52 2.13
C LYS A 74 11.09 11.50 1.13
N ILE A 75 10.40 11.98 0.11
CA ILE A 75 9.94 11.16 -1.01
C ILE A 75 11.11 10.81 -1.93
N ASP A 76 11.26 9.54 -2.25
CA ASP A 76 12.34 8.97 -3.06
C ASP A 76 11.80 7.90 -4.01
N LEU A 77 11.32 8.35 -5.17
CA LEU A 77 10.61 7.51 -6.15
C LEU A 77 11.57 6.68 -6.99
N LYS A 78 11.72 5.39 -6.68
CA LYS A 78 12.70 4.49 -7.33
C LYS A 78 12.17 3.75 -8.56
N HIS A 79 10.87 3.74 -8.81
CA HIS A 79 10.26 3.01 -9.93
C HIS A 79 8.87 3.57 -10.28
N PRO A 80 8.34 3.28 -11.50
CA PRO A 80 7.08 3.85 -11.99
C PRO A 80 5.88 3.58 -11.08
N TYR A 81 5.79 2.41 -10.45
CA TYR A 81 4.72 2.14 -9.48
C TYR A 81 4.74 3.15 -8.33
N ALA A 82 5.90 3.40 -7.70
CA ALA A 82 6.01 4.39 -6.63
C ALA A 82 5.60 5.79 -7.12
N ALA A 83 6.09 6.19 -8.30
CA ALA A 83 5.75 7.48 -8.90
C ALA A 83 4.25 7.63 -9.12
N THR A 84 3.60 6.62 -9.73
CA THR A 84 2.17 6.70 -10.04
C THR A 84 1.26 6.68 -8.81
N LYS A 85 1.66 5.97 -7.75
CA LYS A 85 0.92 5.99 -6.46
C LYS A 85 1.08 7.32 -5.75
N PHE A 86 2.28 7.91 -5.78
CA PHE A 86 2.53 9.23 -5.21
C PHE A 86 1.81 10.33 -5.99
N ILE A 87 1.83 10.31 -7.32
CA ILE A 87 1.05 11.23 -8.16
C ILE A 87 -0.45 11.14 -7.83
N GLY A 88 -0.97 9.91 -7.65
CA GLY A 88 -2.36 9.73 -7.22
C GLY A 88 -2.66 10.35 -5.85
N GLU A 89 -1.73 10.26 -4.90
CA GLU A 89 -1.83 10.94 -3.60
C GLU A 89 -1.87 12.46 -3.77
N GLU A 90 -0.97 13.04 -4.57
CA GLU A 90 -0.92 14.47 -4.84
C GLU A 90 -2.21 14.97 -5.54
N ILE A 91 -2.77 14.19 -6.48
CA ILE A 91 -4.07 14.50 -7.10
C ILE A 91 -5.16 14.55 -6.03
N VAL A 92 -5.26 13.56 -5.17
CA VAL A 92 -6.26 13.50 -4.10
C VAL A 92 -6.11 14.69 -3.15
N MET A 93 -4.89 14.99 -2.71
CA MET A 93 -4.61 16.09 -1.78
C MET A 93 -4.81 17.46 -2.43
N SER A 94 -4.51 17.63 -3.72
CA SER A 94 -4.77 18.88 -4.42
C SER A 94 -6.28 19.21 -4.51
N TYR A 95 -7.13 18.17 -4.64
CA TYR A 95 -8.59 18.36 -4.60
C TYR A 95 -9.11 18.77 -3.23
N ALA A 96 -8.44 18.33 -2.15
CA ALA A 96 -8.74 18.85 -0.81
C ALA A 96 -8.49 20.36 -0.72
N LEU A 97 -7.31 20.79 -1.19
CA LEU A 97 -6.87 22.19 -1.10
C LEU A 97 -7.69 23.11 -2.03
N SER A 98 -7.88 22.69 -3.30
CA SER A 98 -8.50 23.54 -4.32
C SER A 98 -10.03 23.55 -4.26
N PHE A 99 -10.65 22.49 -3.76
CA PHE A 99 -12.10 22.32 -3.83
C PHE A 99 -12.75 21.96 -2.50
N GLY A 100 -11.99 21.92 -1.41
CA GLY A 100 -12.51 21.54 -0.09
C GLY A 100 -13.05 20.09 -0.02
N MET A 101 -12.65 19.20 -0.95
CA MET A 101 -13.15 17.84 -1.00
C MET A 101 -12.58 17.01 0.17
N PRO A 102 -13.41 16.48 1.09
CA PRO A 102 -12.91 15.71 2.22
C PRO A 102 -12.23 14.42 1.77
N ASN A 103 -10.95 14.25 2.11
CA ASN A 103 -10.22 13.04 1.76
C ASN A 103 -9.17 12.64 2.80
N ILE A 104 -8.74 11.38 2.74
CA ILE A 104 -7.63 10.81 3.51
C ILE A 104 -6.78 9.99 2.56
N SER A 105 -5.47 10.18 2.60
CA SER A 105 -4.50 9.31 1.93
C SER A 105 -3.85 8.36 2.94
N LEU A 106 -3.81 7.06 2.61
CA LEU A 106 -3.21 6.03 3.44
C LEU A 106 -2.05 5.37 2.71
N ARG A 107 -0.82 5.61 3.15
CA ARG A 107 0.38 4.96 2.65
C ARG A 107 0.49 3.56 3.23
N PHE A 108 -0.04 2.57 2.50
CA PHE A 108 -0.02 1.17 2.93
C PHE A 108 1.40 0.63 2.93
N PHE A 109 1.72 -0.10 4.00
CA PHE A 109 2.85 -1.02 4.04
C PHE A 109 2.42 -2.38 3.47
N ASN A 110 2.99 -3.51 3.88
CA ASN A 110 2.70 -4.77 3.20
C ASN A 110 1.42 -5.42 3.75
N VAL A 111 0.32 -5.25 3.05
CA VAL A 111 -0.98 -5.83 3.42
C VAL A 111 -1.00 -7.32 3.11
N TYR A 112 -1.50 -8.14 4.03
CA TYR A 112 -1.73 -9.57 3.85
C TYR A 112 -3.04 -10.00 4.50
N GLY A 113 -3.53 -11.19 4.14
CA GLY A 113 -4.75 -11.76 4.72
C GLY A 113 -5.52 -12.65 3.73
N PRO A 114 -6.74 -13.05 4.07
CA PRO A 114 -7.60 -13.83 3.20
C PRO A 114 -7.79 -13.19 1.83
N ARG A 115 -7.96 -14.01 0.79
CA ARG A 115 -8.10 -13.59 -0.62
C ARG A 115 -6.88 -12.87 -1.21
N LEU A 116 -5.71 -13.00 -0.56
CA LEU A 116 -4.46 -12.49 -1.12
C LEU A 116 -4.24 -13.09 -2.52
N ASN A 117 -3.95 -12.23 -3.50
CA ASN A 117 -3.67 -12.70 -4.86
C ASN A 117 -2.40 -13.56 -4.89
N THR A 118 -2.54 -14.84 -5.22
CA THR A 118 -1.44 -15.80 -5.39
C THR A 118 -1.12 -16.04 -6.86
N SER A 119 -1.85 -15.42 -7.79
CA SER A 119 -1.60 -15.50 -9.23
C SER A 119 -0.56 -14.44 -9.64
N GLY A 120 0.26 -14.80 -10.63
CA GLY A 120 1.29 -13.89 -11.14
C GLY A 120 2.70 -14.22 -10.65
N GLN A 121 3.68 -13.79 -11.44
CA GLN A 121 5.11 -14.04 -11.20
C GLN A 121 5.67 -13.17 -10.07
N TYR A 122 5.03 -12.02 -9.80
CA TYR A 122 5.51 -10.98 -8.88
C TYR A 122 4.57 -10.75 -7.70
N SER A 123 3.73 -11.74 -7.35
CA SER A 123 2.85 -11.65 -6.16
C SER A 123 3.66 -11.35 -4.88
N ALA A 124 3.01 -10.75 -3.89
CA ALA A 124 3.62 -10.48 -2.59
C ALA A 124 4.21 -11.76 -1.97
N VAL A 125 5.27 -11.64 -1.18
CA VAL A 125 6.05 -12.76 -0.65
C VAL A 125 5.18 -13.83 0.05
N ILE A 126 4.20 -13.42 0.85
CA ILE A 126 3.27 -14.33 1.53
C ILE A 126 2.43 -15.11 0.51
N GLY A 127 1.90 -14.46 -0.52
CA GLY A 127 1.14 -15.12 -1.60
C GLY A 127 1.99 -16.12 -2.38
N ASN A 128 3.25 -15.78 -2.66
CA ASN A 128 4.20 -16.69 -3.31
C ASN A 128 4.49 -17.92 -2.42
N PHE A 129 4.74 -17.72 -1.13
CA PHE A 129 5.00 -18.82 -0.20
C PHE A 129 3.79 -19.73 -0.05
N LEU A 130 2.57 -19.18 0.07
CA LEU A 130 1.32 -19.96 0.07
C LEU A 130 1.21 -20.84 -1.17
N LYS A 131 1.40 -20.26 -2.36
CA LYS A 131 1.35 -20.99 -3.64
C LYS A 131 2.41 -22.08 -3.71
N GLN A 132 3.62 -21.78 -3.26
CA GLN A 132 4.74 -22.71 -3.31
C GLN A 132 4.53 -23.87 -2.33
N THR A 133 4.09 -23.59 -1.12
CA THR A 133 3.76 -24.64 -0.11
C THR A 133 2.62 -25.54 -0.61
N LYS A 134 1.53 -24.96 -1.15
CA LYS A 134 0.43 -25.74 -1.73
C LYS A 134 0.90 -26.68 -2.84
N ASN A 135 1.87 -26.21 -3.66
CA ASN A 135 2.42 -26.99 -4.77
C ASN A 135 3.65 -27.83 -4.38
N LYS A 136 3.97 -27.99 -3.09
CA LYS A 136 5.14 -28.72 -2.57
C LYS A 136 6.47 -28.27 -3.19
N LYS A 137 6.58 -26.99 -3.57
CA LYS A 137 7.78 -26.37 -4.17
C LYS A 137 8.61 -25.65 -3.11
N PRO A 138 9.95 -25.55 -3.29
CA PRO A 138 10.80 -24.75 -2.41
C PRO A 138 10.34 -23.30 -2.36
N LEU A 139 10.44 -22.68 -1.17
CA LEU A 139 10.15 -21.26 -0.96
C LEU A 139 11.23 -20.39 -1.61
N THR A 140 10.84 -19.52 -2.53
CA THR A 140 11.76 -18.61 -3.22
C THR A 140 12.04 -17.39 -2.35
N VAL A 141 13.24 -17.31 -1.81
CA VAL A 141 13.73 -16.19 -1.00
C VAL A 141 14.63 -15.31 -1.86
N VAL A 142 14.25 -14.03 -2.03
CA VAL A 142 15.05 -13.06 -2.77
C VAL A 142 16.22 -12.59 -1.89
N GLY A 143 17.43 -12.49 -2.45
CA GLY A 143 18.64 -12.15 -1.70
C GLY A 143 18.94 -13.16 -0.60
N ASP A 144 19.42 -12.69 0.55
CA ASP A 144 19.75 -13.50 1.73
C ASP A 144 18.56 -13.71 2.70
N GLY A 145 17.41 -13.14 2.40
CA GLY A 145 16.20 -13.21 3.23
C GLY A 145 16.24 -12.39 4.53
N LYS A 146 17.31 -11.60 4.77
CA LYS A 146 17.43 -10.72 5.94
C LYS A 146 16.69 -9.39 5.77
N GLN A 147 16.27 -9.07 4.54
CA GLN A 147 15.43 -7.89 4.31
C GLN A 147 14.14 -7.98 5.11
N THR A 148 13.68 -6.81 5.59
CA THR A 148 12.52 -6.76 6.49
C THR A 148 11.38 -5.97 5.89
N ARG A 149 10.16 -6.37 6.27
CA ARG A 149 8.91 -5.70 5.90
C ARG A 149 8.05 -5.50 7.14
N ASP A 150 7.24 -4.48 7.06
CA ASP A 150 6.13 -4.26 7.98
C ASP A 150 4.88 -4.87 7.34
N PHE A 151 4.35 -5.93 7.94
CA PHE A 151 3.17 -6.64 7.45
C PHE A 151 1.97 -6.27 8.31
N ILE A 152 0.91 -5.75 7.67
CA ILE A 152 -0.37 -5.45 8.32
C ILE A 152 -1.47 -6.40 7.84
N HIS A 153 -2.25 -6.94 8.77
CA HIS A 153 -3.37 -7.80 8.41
C HIS A 153 -4.50 -6.99 7.77
N VAL A 154 -5.23 -7.58 6.81
CA VAL A 154 -6.31 -6.90 6.10
C VAL A 154 -7.48 -6.51 7.02
N ASP A 155 -7.69 -7.22 8.12
CA ASP A 155 -8.72 -6.88 9.10
C ASP A 155 -8.35 -5.61 9.88
N ASP A 156 -7.08 -5.44 10.29
CA ASP A 156 -6.59 -4.20 10.89
C ASP A 156 -6.76 -3.00 9.93
N LEU A 157 -6.48 -3.23 8.65
CA LEU A 157 -6.67 -2.20 7.62
C LEU A 157 -8.15 -1.85 7.46
N SER A 158 -9.03 -2.84 7.47
CA SER A 158 -10.49 -2.65 7.37
C SER A 158 -11.05 -1.91 8.60
N GLU A 159 -10.54 -2.23 9.80
CA GLU A 159 -10.89 -1.50 11.01
C GLU A 159 -10.46 -0.03 10.93
N ALA A 160 -9.24 0.23 10.46
CA ALA A 160 -8.77 1.59 10.23
C ALA A 160 -9.69 2.37 9.28
N PHE A 161 -10.17 1.76 8.20
CA PHE A 161 -11.13 2.37 7.27
C PHE A 161 -12.43 2.76 7.98
N ILE A 162 -13.02 1.84 8.77
CA ILE A 162 -14.26 2.08 9.51
C ILE A 162 -14.08 3.22 10.52
N LYS A 163 -12.98 3.23 11.25
CA LYS A 163 -12.66 4.32 12.20
C LYS A 163 -12.49 5.66 11.51
N ILE A 164 -11.80 5.69 10.34
CA ILE A 164 -11.59 6.91 9.56
C ILE A 164 -12.92 7.48 9.02
N ILE A 165 -13.81 6.66 8.47
CA ILE A 165 -15.09 7.17 7.96
C ILE A 165 -16.00 7.71 9.08
N LYS A 166 -15.93 7.11 10.28
CA LYS A 166 -16.67 7.58 11.48
C LYS A 166 -16.06 8.81 12.13
N SER A 167 -14.81 9.14 11.83
CA SER A 167 -14.10 10.29 12.41
C SER A 167 -14.39 11.60 11.65
N LYS A 168 -14.09 12.73 12.30
CA LYS A 168 -14.10 14.06 11.65
C LYS A 168 -12.80 14.38 10.90
N LEU A 169 -11.86 13.43 10.81
CA LEU A 169 -10.58 13.61 10.15
C LEU A 169 -10.75 13.80 8.65
N VAL A 170 -10.12 14.82 8.10
CA VAL A 170 -10.08 15.10 6.65
C VAL A 170 -8.72 15.66 6.26
N ASN A 171 -8.39 15.53 4.99
CA ASN A 171 -7.24 16.18 4.35
C ASN A 171 -5.90 15.85 5.04
N LYS A 172 -5.72 14.59 5.39
CA LYS A 172 -4.51 14.09 6.06
C LYS A 172 -3.93 12.88 5.34
N ILE A 173 -2.63 12.73 5.48
CA ILE A 173 -1.87 11.58 5.03
C ILE A 173 -1.44 10.77 6.25
N TYR A 174 -1.59 9.45 6.21
CA TYR A 174 -1.17 8.53 7.25
C TYR A 174 -0.40 7.35 6.69
N ASN A 175 0.60 6.91 7.42
CA ASN A 175 1.14 5.56 7.27
C ASN A 175 0.18 4.54 7.87
N LEU A 176 -0.02 3.44 7.17
CA LEU A 176 -0.80 2.31 7.65
C LEU A 176 0.00 1.01 7.50
N GLY A 177 0.55 0.55 8.60
CA GLY A 177 1.34 -0.66 8.81
C GLY A 177 1.06 -1.22 10.19
N SER A 178 1.76 -2.27 10.57
CA SER A 178 1.68 -2.86 11.93
C SER A 178 2.62 -2.16 12.93
N GLY A 179 3.65 -1.46 12.44
CA GLY A 179 4.75 -0.95 13.25
C GLY A 179 5.69 -2.06 13.75
N LYS A 180 5.59 -3.27 13.20
CA LYS A 180 6.43 -4.42 13.55
C LYS A 180 7.32 -4.81 12.36
N LYS A 181 8.59 -5.08 12.66
CA LYS A 181 9.63 -5.42 11.67
C LYS A 181 9.78 -6.94 11.57
N THR A 182 9.50 -7.52 10.40
CA THR A 182 9.59 -8.97 10.18
C THR A 182 10.51 -9.28 9.01
N SER A 183 11.50 -10.20 9.19
CA SER A 183 12.38 -10.63 8.09
C SER A 183 11.69 -11.64 7.17
N ILE A 184 12.10 -11.68 5.90
CA ILE A 184 11.58 -12.68 4.96
C ILE A 184 11.95 -14.11 5.41
N ASN A 185 13.12 -14.29 6.03
CA ASN A 185 13.51 -15.58 6.61
C ASN A 185 12.58 -16.00 7.75
N SER A 186 12.12 -15.06 8.59
CA SER A 186 11.15 -15.35 9.67
C SER A 186 9.81 -15.80 9.08
N ILE A 187 9.32 -15.11 8.04
CA ILE A 187 8.10 -15.56 7.33
C ILE A 187 8.31 -16.93 6.70
N ALA A 188 9.42 -17.16 6.00
CA ALA A 188 9.70 -18.48 5.40
C ALA A 188 9.76 -19.61 6.43
N LYS A 189 10.23 -19.33 7.66
CA LYS A 189 10.24 -20.30 8.76
C LYS A 189 8.82 -20.75 9.16
N LEU A 190 7.86 -19.82 9.16
CA LEU A 190 6.45 -20.12 9.48
C LEU A 190 5.80 -21.08 8.46
N PHE A 191 6.20 -20.97 7.18
CA PHE A 191 5.70 -21.87 6.13
C PHE A 191 6.39 -23.24 6.11
N GLY A 192 7.57 -23.37 6.72
CA GLY A 192 8.38 -24.60 6.67
C GLY A 192 8.94 -24.87 5.26
N GLY A 193 9.55 -26.05 5.09
CA GLY A 193 10.03 -26.54 3.80
C GLY A 193 11.41 -26.00 3.38
N LYS A 194 11.86 -26.48 2.21
CA LYS A 194 13.15 -26.08 1.61
C LYS A 194 13.10 -24.66 1.08
N LYS A 195 14.19 -23.92 1.18
CA LYS A 195 14.35 -22.58 0.64
C LYS A 195 15.21 -22.61 -0.61
N LYS A 196 14.87 -21.79 -1.61
CA LYS A 196 15.68 -21.50 -2.80
C LYS A 196 15.97 -20.01 -2.83
N TYR A 197 17.23 -19.64 -2.68
CA TYR A 197 17.65 -18.25 -2.76
C TYR A 197 17.84 -17.82 -4.21
N VAL A 198 17.37 -16.59 -4.54
CA VAL A 198 17.45 -16.01 -5.88
C VAL A 198 18.03 -14.59 -5.81
N PRO A 199 18.60 -14.05 -6.91
CA PRO A 199 19.18 -12.71 -6.91
C PRO A 199 18.22 -11.61 -6.45
N LEU A 200 18.78 -10.51 -5.93
CA LEU A 200 18.05 -9.31 -5.55
C LEU A 200 17.26 -8.74 -6.73
N ARG A 201 16.11 -8.14 -6.44
CA ARG A 201 15.27 -7.45 -7.42
C ARG A 201 15.56 -5.95 -7.44
N PRO A 202 15.60 -5.31 -8.62
CA PRO A 202 15.75 -3.86 -8.71
C PRO A 202 14.61 -3.12 -7.99
N GLY A 203 14.95 -2.02 -7.33
CA GLY A 203 13.97 -1.10 -6.73
C GLY A 203 13.32 -1.58 -5.43
N GLU A 204 13.60 -2.79 -4.94
CA GLU A 204 13.08 -3.24 -3.64
C GLU A 204 13.91 -2.69 -2.48
N PRO A 205 13.28 -2.01 -1.48
CA PRO A 205 14.00 -1.51 -0.31
C PRO A 205 14.49 -2.68 0.57
N LYS A 206 15.66 -2.50 1.21
CA LYS A 206 16.21 -3.50 2.14
C LYS A 206 15.35 -3.64 3.40
N HIS A 207 14.86 -2.52 3.92
CA HIS A 207 14.05 -2.47 5.13
C HIS A 207 12.81 -1.60 4.90
N SER A 208 11.71 -1.93 5.59
CA SER A 208 10.46 -1.18 5.57
C SER A 208 9.80 -1.34 6.94
N LEU A 209 9.54 -0.22 7.62
CA LEU A 209 8.91 -0.17 8.94
C LEU A 209 8.14 1.15 9.10
N ALA A 210 6.85 1.07 9.34
CA ALA A 210 5.98 2.24 9.51
C ALA A 210 6.14 2.87 10.90
N ASN A 211 6.22 4.19 10.94
CA ASN A 211 5.78 4.92 12.12
C ASN A 211 4.27 5.12 12.03
N ILE A 212 3.53 4.47 12.92
CA ILE A 212 2.06 4.50 12.98
C ILE A 212 1.52 5.34 14.14
N SER A 213 2.38 6.08 14.85
CA SER A 213 1.99 6.86 16.03
C SER A 213 0.91 7.88 15.70
N LYS A 214 1.00 8.52 14.53
CA LYS A 214 0.03 9.53 14.08
C LYS A 214 -1.36 8.94 13.92
N ILE A 215 -1.51 7.86 13.15
CA ILE A 215 -2.82 7.24 12.91
C ILE A 215 -3.37 6.61 14.19
N LYS A 216 -2.53 5.94 15.00
CA LYS A 216 -2.95 5.38 16.29
C LYS A 216 -3.55 6.44 17.19
N LYS A 217 -2.90 7.61 17.32
CA LYS A 217 -3.39 8.73 18.13
C LYS A 217 -4.72 9.27 17.61
N ASP A 218 -4.81 9.49 16.28
CA ASP A 218 -5.93 10.23 15.67
C ASP A 218 -7.23 9.41 15.60
N ILE A 219 -7.15 8.06 15.50
CA ILE A 219 -8.33 7.18 15.41
C ILE A 219 -8.41 6.10 16.49
N ASN A 220 -7.55 6.15 17.50
CA ASN A 220 -7.44 5.12 18.56
C ASN A 220 -7.38 3.70 17.95
N LEU A 221 -6.44 3.48 17.01
CA LEU A 221 -6.29 2.22 16.30
C LEU A 221 -5.59 1.18 17.19
N SER A 222 -6.28 0.07 17.45
CA SER A 222 -5.68 -1.15 18.02
C SER A 222 -5.39 -2.13 16.88
N LEU A 223 -4.26 -2.79 16.90
CA LEU A 223 -3.85 -3.79 15.91
C LEU A 223 -3.86 -5.17 16.55
N ILE A 224 -4.23 -6.16 15.77
CA ILE A 224 -4.23 -7.58 16.17
C ILE A 224 -2.80 -8.10 16.40
#